data_a25cdb0004571574d680450c4fa1bbdb
#
_entry.id   a25cdb0004571574d680450c4fa1bbdb
#
_cell.length_a   1.000
_cell.length_b   1.000
_cell.length_c   1.000
_cell.angle_alpha   90.00
_cell.angle_beta   90.00
_cell.angle_gamma   90.00
#
_symmetry.space_group_name_H-M   'P 1'
#
loop_
_entity.id
_entity.type
_entity.pdbx_description
1 polymer ?
#
loop_
_entity_poly.entity_id
_entity_poly.type
_entity_poly.pdbx_seq_one_letter_code
_entity_poly.pdbx_strand_id
1 'polypeptide(L)'
;MIFRAMEPFCRHAEISAVQPVLNPDDVAMFKEAVRGLKHASPAKGGATRQESVRAGLEALAWQPPDVVLIHDAARPFVSAALISRAIRAASATGAAIPTIHVADTIKLVDASGHVEGTPERARLRIAQTPQAFRFDVILDAHRRAAREGRTDFTDDAALAEWAGLTVSTFDGDAANMKLTTPEDFVREEARLASQLADIRTGTGYDVHAFGEGDHLMICGVRVPHHRGFLAHSDGDVGLHALVDAILGALADGDIGSHFPPSDIKWKDASSDKFLRYAVERVASRGGRIANLEVTLICERPKIGPLRDAMRARIAEIAGIDISRVAVKATTSERLGFTGREEGIAATACATIRLPWDNNGGSN
;
A
#
# COMPACT_ATOMS: atom_id res chain seq x y z
N MET A 1 1.71 -8.41 -0.75
CA MET A 1 3.09 -8.58 -1.24
C MET A 1 3.16 -8.54 -2.77
N ILE A 2 2.50 -9.44 -3.49
CA ILE A 2 2.59 -9.55 -4.97
C ILE A 2 2.28 -8.24 -5.72
N PHE A 3 1.27 -7.47 -5.31
CA PHE A 3 0.96 -6.16 -5.90
C PHE A 3 2.19 -5.24 -5.90
N ARG A 4 2.86 -5.10 -4.74
CA ARG A 4 4.04 -4.23 -4.59
C ARG A 4 5.24 -4.73 -5.39
N ALA A 5 5.39 -6.05 -5.56
CA ALA A 5 6.46 -6.62 -6.39
C ALA A 5 6.22 -6.38 -7.89
N MET A 6 4.97 -6.32 -8.34
CA MET A 6 4.63 -6.15 -9.76
C MET A 6 4.45 -4.68 -10.18
N GLU A 7 3.89 -3.85 -9.31
CA GLU A 7 3.51 -2.47 -9.63
C GLU A 7 4.65 -1.65 -10.25
N PRO A 8 5.89 -1.67 -9.72
CA PRO A 8 6.99 -0.91 -10.31
C PRO A 8 7.32 -1.33 -11.74
N PHE A 9 7.22 -2.62 -12.07
CA PHE A 9 7.42 -3.12 -13.43
C PHE A 9 6.26 -2.73 -14.34
N CYS A 10 5.01 -2.87 -13.87
CA CYS A 10 3.82 -2.52 -14.65
C CYS A 10 3.74 -1.04 -15.01
N ARG A 11 4.37 -0.17 -14.21
CA ARG A 11 4.39 1.28 -14.40
C ARG A 11 5.69 1.80 -15.04
N HIS A 12 6.69 0.96 -15.26
CA HIS A 12 7.98 1.39 -15.79
C HIS A 12 7.91 1.63 -17.30
N ALA A 13 8.41 2.79 -17.76
CA ALA A 13 8.29 3.18 -19.16
C ALA A 13 9.03 2.25 -20.15
N GLU A 14 10.11 1.61 -19.71
CA GLU A 14 10.93 0.71 -20.53
C GLU A 14 10.49 -0.76 -20.44
N ILE A 15 9.40 -1.09 -19.70
CA ILE A 15 8.86 -2.44 -19.60
C ILE A 15 7.64 -2.57 -20.52
N SER A 16 7.76 -3.39 -21.54
CA SER A 16 6.69 -3.64 -22.51
C SER A 16 5.63 -4.63 -22.01
N ALA A 17 6.03 -5.62 -21.22
CA ALA A 17 5.14 -6.64 -20.68
C ALA A 17 5.62 -7.17 -19.32
N VAL A 18 4.68 -7.54 -18.46
CA VAL A 18 4.93 -8.26 -17.20
C VAL A 18 4.24 -9.62 -17.30
N GLN A 19 5.03 -10.71 -17.20
CA GLN A 19 4.56 -12.09 -17.29
C GLN A 19 4.56 -12.72 -15.88
N PRO A 20 3.41 -12.81 -15.20
CA PRO A 20 3.30 -13.54 -13.94
C PRO A 20 3.42 -15.06 -14.18
N VAL A 21 4.04 -15.74 -13.22
CA VAL A 21 4.09 -17.20 -13.17
C VAL A 21 3.56 -17.65 -11.82
N LEU A 22 2.52 -18.49 -11.82
CA LEU A 22 1.75 -18.81 -10.62
C LEU A 22 1.52 -20.32 -10.49
N ASN A 23 1.29 -20.77 -9.25
CA ASN A 23 0.58 -22.02 -9.03
C ASN A 23 -0.89 -21.83 -9.52
N PRO A 24 -1.46 -22.79 -10.28
CA PRO A 24 -2.84 -22.72 -10.73
C PRO A 24 -3.87 -22.48 -9.62
N ASP A 25 -3.62 -22.99 -8.42
CA ASP A 25 -4.51 -22.85 -7.27
C ASP A 25 -4.60 -21.43 -6.74
N ASP A 26 -3.59 -20.58 -7.01
CA ASP A 26 -3.50 -19.20 -6.52
C ASP A 26 -4.11 -18.16 -7.47
N VAL A 27 -4.60 -18.57 -8.65
CA VAL A 27 -5.05 -17.63 -9.70
C VAL A 27 -6.18 -16.69 -9.24
N ALA A 28 -7.12 -17.18 -8.44
CA ALA A 28 -8.24 -16.37 -7.96
C ALA A 28 -7.75 -15.26 -7.01
N MET A 29 -6.93 -15.63 -6.02
CA MET A 29 -6.32 -14.72 -5.06
C MET A 29 -5.39 -13.70 -5.75
N PHE A 30 -4.62 -14.15 -6.74
CA PHE A 30 -3.76 -13.30 -7.54
C PHE A 30 -4.56 -12.21 -8.27
N LYS A 31 -5.64 -12.57 -9.00
CA LYS A 31 -6.49 -11.61 -9.73
C LYS A 31 -7.05 -10.51 -8.83
N GLU A 32 -7.45 -10.88 -7.63
CA GLU A 32 -7.93 -9.91 -6.65
C GLU A 32 -6.79 -8.99 -6.17
N ALA A 33 -5.65 -9.59 -5.80
CA ALA A 33 -4.49 -8.87 -5.26
C ALA A 33 -3.86 -7.87 -6.23
N VAL A 34 -3.91 -8.11 -7.56
CA VAL A 34 -3.30 -7.24 -8.58
C VAL A 34 -4.32 -6.45 -9.40
N ARG A 35 -5.54 -6.32 -8.89
CA ARG A 35 -6.60 -5.56 -9.58
C ARG A 35 -6.11 -4.16 -9.97
N GLY A 36 -6.26 -3.80 -11.25
CA GLY A 36 -5.83 -2.53 -11.81
C GLY A 36 -4.40 -2.48 -12.33
N LEU A 37 -3.59 -3.53 -12.18
CA LEU A 37 -2.30 -3.65 -12.84
C LEU A 37 -2.44 -4.27 -14.23
N LYS A 38 -1.70 -3.73 -15.21
CA LYS A 38 -1.64 -4.27 -16.57
C LYS A 38 -0.54 -5.35 -16.63
N HIS A 39 -0.92 -6.58 -16.95
CA HIS A 39 -0.01 -7.72 -17.07
C HIS A 39 -0.51 -8.74 -18.10
N ALA A 40 0.37 -9.62 -18.56
CA ALA A 40 0.00 -10.77 -19.41
C ALA A 40 -0.81 -11.82 -18.61
N SER A 41 -1.50 -12.71 -19.31
CA SER A 41 -2.13 -13.86 -18.65
C SER A 41 -1.08 -14.68 -17.91
N PRO A 42 -1.33 -15.07 -16.65
CA PRO A 42 -0.36 -15.85 -15.88
C PRO A 42 0.01 -17.18 -16.54
N ALA A 43 1.29 -17.50 -16.59
CA ALA A 43 1.78 -18.82 -16.95
C ALA A 43 1.71 -19.77 -15.75
N LYS A 44 1.51 -21.07 -16.01
CA LYS A 44 1.54 -22.10 -14.99
C LYS A 44 2.98 -22.36 -14.55
N GLY A 45 3.26 -22.22 -13.25
CA GLY A 45 4.55 -22.57 -12.65
C GLY A 45 4.83 -24.07 -12.66
N GLY A 46 6.11 -24.42 -12.56
CA GLY A 46 6.58 -25.78 -12.41
C GLY A 46 6.76 -26.19 -10.93
N ALA A 47 7.35 -27.36 -10.71
CA ALA A 47 7.63 -27.90 -9.38
C ALA A 47 8.79 -27.13 -8.67
N THR A 48 9.67 -26.51 -9.44
CA THR A 48 10.83 -25.75 -8.96
C THR A 48 10.77 -24.29 -9.42
N ARG A 49 11.56 -23.41 -8.78
CA ARG A 49 11.76 -22.03 -9.23
C ARG A 49 12.27 -21.99 -10.67
N GLN A 50 13.26 -22.83 -10.98
CA GLN A 50 13.87 -22.91 -12.32
C GLN A 50 12.83 -23.29 -13.39
N GLU A 51 11.98 -24.29 -13.14
CA GLU A 51 10.91 -24.70 -14.06
C GLU A 51 9.87 -23.58 -14.23
N SER A 52 9.53 -22.88 -13.14
CA SER A 52 8.61 -21.74 -13.19
C SER A 52 9.18 -20.61 -14.04
N VAL A 53 10.46 -20.26 -13.87
CA VAL A 53 11.13 -19.27 -14.71
C VAL A 53 11.10 -19.69 -16.18
N ARG A 54 11.44 -20.93 -16.49
CA ARG A 54 11.37 -21.45 -17.87
C ARG A 54 9.96 -21.33 -18.45
N ALA A 55 8.92 -21.67 -17.69
CA ALA A 55 7.53 -21.52 -18.14
C ALA A 55 7.17 -20.06 -18.49
N GLY A 56 7.65 -19.10 -17.68
CA GLY A 56 7.49 -17.68 -17.96
C GLY A 56 8.23 -17.23 -19.22
N LEU A 57 9.47 -17.68 -19.41
CA LEU A 57 10.25 -17.40 -20.62
C LEU A 57 9.60 -18.00 -21.88
N GLU A 58 9.11 -19.23 -21.83
CA GLU A 58 8.39 -19.85 -22.95
C GLU A 58 7.10 -19.10 -23.29
N ALA A 59 6.40 -18.57 -22.30
CA ALA A 59 5.20 -17.76 -22.53
C ALA A 59 5.51 -16.46 -23.26
N LEU A 60 6.71 -15.91 -23.11
CA LEU A 60 7.17 -14.71 -23.82
C LEU A 60 7.74 -15.01 -25.21
N ALA A 61 8.05 -16.27 -25.55
CA ALA A 61 8.76 -16.63 -26.78
C ALA A 61 7.98 -16.34 -28.08
N TRP A 62 6.65 -16.20 -28.01
CA TRP A 62 5.84 -15.86 -29.18
C TRP A 62 5.99 -14.38 -29.61
N GLN A 63 6.36 -13.49 -28.68
CA GLN A 63 6.70 -12.09 -28.91
C GLN A 63 7.93 -11.73 -28.06
N PRO A 64 9.12 -12.22 -28.46
CA PRO A 64 10.32 -12.16 -27.64
C PRO A 64 10.78 -10.71 -27.42
N PRO A 65 11.05 -10.30 -26.19
CA PRO A 65 11.71 -9.03 -25.90
C PRO A 65 13.22 -9.12 -26.16
N ASP A 66 13.90 -7.98 -26.27
CA ASP A 66 15.37 -7.97 -26.36
C ASP A 66 16.01 -8.40 -25.02
N VAL A 67 15.46 -7.89 -23.92
CA VAL A 67 15.93 -8.14 -22.56
C VAL A 67 14.78 -8.63 -21.69
N VAL A 68 15.04 -9.63 -20.86
CA VAL A 68 14.12 -10.11 -19.82
C VAL A 68 14.68 -9.88 -18.44
N LEU A 69 13.81 -9.47 -17.52
CA LEU A 69 14.10 -9.31 -16.09
C LEU A 69 13.36 -10.40 -15.31
N ILE A 70 14.10 -11.24 -14.61
CA ILE A 70 13.55 -12.31 -13.76
C ILE A 70 13.55 -11.83 -12.32
N HIS A 71 12.36 -11.72 -11.72
CA HIS A 71 12.20 -11.13 -10.39
C HIS A 71 11.43 -12.01 -9.42
N ASP A 72 11.95 -12.11 -8.20
CA ASP A 72 11.32 -12.84 -7.10
C ASP A 72 10.14 -12.02 -6.53
N ALA A 73 8.93 -12.58 -6.51
CA ALA A 73 7.76 -11.96 -5.88
C ALA A 73 7.95 -11.68 -4.36
N ALA A 74 8.90 -12.36 -3.74
CA ALA A 74 9.30 -12.14 -2.35
C ALA A 74 10.16 -10.86 -2.13
N ARG A 75 10.43 -10.06 -3.18
CA ARG A 75 11.11 -8.76 -3.09
C ARG A 75 10.16 -7.61 -3.48
N PRO A 76 9.28 -7.19 -2.58
CA PRO A 76 8.21 -6.24 -2.91
C PRO A 76 8.67 -4.77 -3.00
N PHE A 77 9.97 -4.47 -2.79
CA PHE A 77 10.47 -3.10 -2.68
C PHE A 77 11.47 -2.74 -3.79
N VAL A 78 11.34 -3.36 -4.94
CA VAL A 78 12.14 -3.00 -6.12
C VAL A 78 11.83 -1.57 -6.56
N SER A 79 12.87 -0.76 -6.77
CA SER A 79 12.71 0.62 -7.24
C SER A 79 12.76 0.72 -8.76
N ALA A 80 12.08 1.73 -9.35
CA ALA A 80 12.18 2.03 -10.79
C ALA A 80 13.63 2.27 -11.21
N ALA A 81 14.44 2.91 -10.37
CA ALA A 81 15.86 3.13 -10.63
C ALA A 81 16.66 1.81 -10.72
N LEU A 82 16.32 0.81 -9.91
CA LEU A 82 16.94 -0.52 -9.97
C LEU A 82 16.54 -1.26 -11.26
N ILE A 83 15.27 -1.15 -11.66
CA ILE A 83 14.78 -1.71 -12.94
C ILE A 83 15.55 -1.10 -14.13
N SER A 84 15.67 0.22 -14.20
CA SER A 84 16.43 0.90 -15.26
C SER A 84 17.90 0.51 -15.28
N ARG A 85 18.54 0.32 -14.10
CA ARG A 85 19.94 -0.17 -14.04
C ARG A 85 20.04 -1.59 -14.59
N ALA A 86 19.09 -2.46 -14.26
CA ALA A 86 19.07 -3.84 -14.74
C ALA A 86 18.96 -3.91 -16.27
N ILE A 87 18.04 -3.13 -16.84
CA ILE A 87 17.86 -3.05 -18.30
C ILE A 87 19.17 -2.59 -18.97
N ARG A 88 19.73 -1.48 -18.53
CA ARG A 88 21.00 -0.95 -19.09
C ARG A 88 22.15 -1.93 -18.98
N ALA A 89 22.32 -2.58 -17.84
CA ALA A 89 23.39 -3.54 -17.62
C ALA A 89 23.27 -4.76 -18.55
N ALA A 90 22.09 -5.36 -18.66
CA ALA A 90 21.84 -6.49 -19.56
C ALA A 90 21.97 -6.11 -21.04
N SER A 91 21.52 -4.92 -21.44
CA SER A 91 21.69 -4.42 -22.80
C SER A 91 23.16 -4.25 -23.18
N ALA A 92 24.01 -3.86 -22.22
CA ALA A 92 25.43 -3.65 -22.44
C ALA A 92 26.26 -4.95 -22.39
N THR A 93 25.92 -5.90 -21.51
CA THR A 93 26.77 -7.07 -21.22
C THR A 93 26.15 -8.41 -21.58
N GLY A 94 24.85 -8.44 -21.91
CA GLY A 94 24.10 -9.66 -22.23
C GLY A 94 23.54 -10.39 -21.01
N ALA A 95 24.21 -10.34 -19.85
CA ALA A 95 23.76 -10.95 -18.59
C ALA A 95 24.29 -10.13 -17.40
N ALA A 96 23.39 -9.71 -16.51
CA ALA A 96 23.78 -8.89 -15.36
C ALA A 96 22.82 -9.09 -14.16
N ILE A 97 23.37 -9.02 -12.94
CA ILE A 97 22.61 -9.14 -11.71
C ILE A 97 22.91 -8.00 -10.72
N PRO A 98 21.91 -7.53 -9.98
CA PRO A 98 22.11 -6.56 -8.92
C PRO A 98 22.77 -7.22 -7.71
N THR A 99 23.75 -6.54 -7.14
CA THR A 99 24.46 -7.07 -5.97
C THR A 99 24.67 -5.98 -4.93
N ILE A 100 24.71 -6.38 -3.65
CA ILE A 100 25.12 -5.51 -2.55
C ILE A 100 26.36 -6.10 -1.85
N HIS A 101 27.14 -5.24 -1.20
CA HIS A 101 28.31 -5.66 -0.43
C HIS A 101 27.88 -6.45 0.80
N VAL A 102 28.71 -7.44 1.16
CA VAL A 102 28.57 -8.15 2.43
C VAL A 102 29.12 -7.28 3.54
N ALA A 103 28.29 -6.93 4.54
CA ALA A 103 28.68 -6.13 5.68
C ALA A 103 29.41 -6.97 6.75
N ASP A 104 28.91 -8.18 7.01
CA ASP A 104 29.39 -9.07 8.05
C ASP A 104 30.57 -9.95 7.58
N THR A 105 31.29 -10.52 8.54
CA THR A 105 32.33 -11.53 8.26
C THR A 105 31.66 -12.87 7.97
N ILE A 106 31.89 -13.42 6.79
CA ILE A 106 31.37 -14.74 6.38
C ILE A 106 32.38 -15.82 6.80
N LYS A 107 31.85 -16.92 7.35
CA LYS A 107 32.62 -18.12 7.67
C LYS A 107 32.20 -19.28 6.79
N LEU A 108 33.14 -20.02 6.24
CA LEU A 108 32.88 -21.34 5.72
C LEU A 108 32.91 -22.32 6.88
N VAL A 109 31.91 -23.23 6.90
CA VAL A 109 31.80 -24.25 7.96
C VAL A 109 31.62 -25.64 7.35
N ASP A 110 32.18 -26.64 8.00
CA ASP A 110 31.97 -28.05 7.64
C ASP A 110 30.59 -28.56 8.05
N ALA A 111 30.29 -29.82 7.73
CA ALA A 111 29.02 -30.46 8.09
C ALA A 111 28.79 -30.57 9.61
N SER A 112 29.84 -30.45 10.42
CA SER A 112 29.80 -30.50 11.89
C SER A 112 29.69 -29.11 12.53
N GLY A 113 29.66 -28.04 11.71
CA GLY A 113 29.58 -26.65 12.18
C GLY A 113 30.92 -26.01 12.58
N HIS A 114 32.07 -26.67 12.32
CA HIS A 114 33.38 -26.09 12.58
C HIS A 114 33.78 -25.13 11.46
N VAL A 115 34.47 -24.06 11.82
CA VAL A 115 34.96 -23.07 10.86
C VAL A 115 36.11 -23.63 10.05
N GLU A 116 35.97 -23.75 8.73
CA GLU A 116 36.98 -24.16 7.78
C GLU A 116 37.79 -22.97 7.23
N GLY A 117 37.18 -21.79 7.16
CA GLY A 117 37.82 -20.62 6.58
C GLY A 117 37.03 -19.34 6.65
N THR A 118 37.70 -18.26 6.25
CA THR A 118 37.08 -16.93 6.14
C THR A 118 37.38 -16.39 4.76
N PRO A 119 36.40 -16.35 3.85
CA PRO A 119 36.59 -15.81 2.51
C PRO A 119 36.93 -14.31 2.54
N GLU A 120 37.66 -13.85 1.54
CA GLU A 120 37.97 -12.44 1.36
C GLU A 120 36.66 -11.65 1.08
N ARG A 121 36.23 -10.86 2.06
CA ARG A 121 34.93 -10.11 2.00
C ARG A 121 34.85 -9.17 0.80
N ALA A 122 35.97 -8.58 0.37
CA ALA A 122 36.00 -7.67 -0.78
C ALA A 122 35.45 -8.33 -2.08
N ARG A 123 35.60 -9.65 -2.20
CA ARG A 123 35.13 -10.43 -3.36
C ARG A 123 33.74 -11.01 -3.21
N LEU A 124 33.11 -10.88 -2.06
CA LEU A 124 31.78 -11.40 -1.80
C LEU A 124 30.73 -10.35 -2.11
N ARG A 125 29.61 -10.79 -2.71
CA ARG A 125 28.42 -10.00 -2.99
C ARG A 125 27.18 -10.80 -2.64
N ILE A 126 26.14 -10.11 -2.19
CA ILE A 126 24.81 -10.69 -2.03
C ILE A 126 24.05 -10.41 -3.31
N ALA A 127 23.67 -11.47 -4.03
CA ALA A 127 22.88 -11.37 -5.25
C ALA A 127 21.41 -11.00 -4.93
N GLN A 128 20.86 -10.15 -5.74
CA GLN A 128 19.44 -9.79 -5.68
C GLN A 128 18.75 -10.06 -7.02
N THR A 129 17.44 -9.77 -7.11
CA THR A 129 16.68 -9.69 -8.34
C THR A 129 16.09 -8.28 -8.50
N PRO A 130 15.81 -7.78 -9.73
CA PRO A 130 15.68 -8.55 -10.98
C PRO A 130 17.05 -8.93 -11.57
N GLN A 131 17.21 -10.21 -11.92
CA GLN A 131 18.32 -10.69 -12.74
C GLN A 131 17.97 -10.46 -14.20
N ALA A 132 18.84 -9.82 -14.95
CA ALA A 132 18.54 -9.32 -16.27
C ALA A 132 19.43 -9.97 -17.34
N PHE A 133 18.81 -10.42 -18.42
CA PHE A 133 19.48 -11.17 -19.49
C PHE A 133 18.96 -10.76 -20.86
N ARG A 134 19.77 -10.93 -21.89
CA ARG A 134 19.24 -11.04 -23.25
C ARG A 134 18.31 -12.25 -23.31
N PHE A 135 17.14 -12.05 -23.89
CA PHE A 135 16.07 -13.03 -23.85
C PHE A 135 16.44 -14.35 -24.52
N ASP A 136 16.99 -14.27 -25.75
CA ASP A 136 17.41 -15.41 -26.54
C ASP A 136 18.39 -16.33 -25.78
N VAL A 137 19.37 -15.72 -25.14
CA VAL A 137 20.48 -16.42 -24.49
C VAL A 137 20.02 -17.17 -23.23
N ILE A 138 19.21 -16.50 -22.38
CA ILE A 138 18.74 -17.14 -21.14
C ILE A 138 17.67 -18.19 -21.41
N LEU A 139 16.81 -18.00 -22.40
CA LEU A 139 15.83 -19.01 -22.81
C LEU A 139 16.53 -20.27 -23.30
N ASP A 140 17.57 -20.14 -24.13
CA ASP A 140 18.34 -21.29 -24.64
C ASP A 140 19.07 -22.01 -23.49
N ALA A 141 19.62 -21.27 -22.53
CA ALA A 141 20.24 -21.85 -21.34
C ALA A 141 19.24 -22.66 -20.51
N HIS A 142 18.04 -22.16 -20.26
CA HIS A 142 16.97 -22.89 -19.56
C HIS A 142 16.51 -24.13 -20.34
N ARG A 143 16.36 -24.04 -21.66
CA ARG A 143 16.01 -25.18 -22.51
C ARG A 143 17.09 -26.25 -22.49
N ARG A 144 18.37 -25.86 -22.53
CA ARG A 144 19.50 -26.76 -22.44
C ARG A 144 19.53 -27.47 -21.08
N ALA A 145 19.41 -26.73 -19.97
CA ALA A 145 19.35 -27.31 -18.64
C ALA A 145 18.21 -28.34 -18.51
N ALA A 146 17.04 -28.05 -19.07
CA ALA A 146 15.91 -28.97 -19.06
C ALA A 146 16.19 -30.25 -19.87
N ARG A 147 16.82 -30.14 -21.05
CA ARG A 147 17.20 -31.31 -21.87
C ARG A 147 18.24 -32.20 -21.16
N GLU A 148 19.13 -31.59 -20.38
CA GLU A 148 20.17 -32.32 -19.64
C GLU A 148 19.69 -32.76 -18.24
N GLY A 149 18.41 -32.51 -17.88
CA GLY A 149 17.83 -32.94 -16.60
C GLY A 149 18.41 -32.16 -15.39
N ARG A 150 19.01 -30.98 -15.63
CA ARG A 150 19.59 -30.13 -14.57
C ARG A 150 18.53 -29.27 -13.92
N THR A 151 18.35 -29.41 -12.60
CA THR A 151 17.35 -28.67 -11.81
C THR A 151 17.91 -28.06 -10.52
N ASP A 152 19.23 -28.08 -10.38
CA ASP A 152 19.99 -27.79 -9.14
C ASP A 152 20.54 -26.37 -9.07
N PHE A 153 20.19 -25.47 -9.98
CA PHE A 153 20.64 -24.09 -9.96
C PHE A 153 19.90 -23.26 -8.93
N THR A 154 20.66 -22.52 -8.11
CA THR A 154 20.13 -21.69 -7.03
C THR A 154 19.44 -20.43 -7.56
N ASP A 155 19.92 -19.89 -8.70
CA ASP A 155 19.35 -18.74 -9.38
C ASP A 155 19.62 -18.78 -10.89
N ASP A 156 19.13 -17.77 -11.63
CA ASP A 156 19.30 -17.73 -13.08
C ASP A 156 20.72 -17.31 -13.50
N ALA A 157 21.45 -16.62 -12.62
CA ALA A 157 22.85 -16.32 -12.83
C ALA A 157 23.71 -17.59 -12.84
N ALA A 158 23.54 -18.48 -11.86
CA ALA A 158 24.26 -19.75 -11.80
C ALA A 158 23.96 -20.63 -13.03
N LEU A 159 22.71 -20.61 -13.50
CA LEU A 159 22.33 -21.31 -14.73
C LEU A 159 23.01 -20.68 -15.97
N ALA A 160 23.04 -19.36 -16.05
CA ALA A 160 23.72 -18.63 -17.13
C ALA A 160 25.24 -18.93 -17.14
N GLU A 161 25.90 -18.90 -15.98
CA GLU A 161 27.32 -19.25 -15.82
C GLU A 161 27.61 -20.69 -16.29
N TRP A 162 26.76 -21.66 -15.86
CA TRP A 162 26.87 -23.03 -16.34
C TRP A 162 26.73 -23.17 -17.86
N ALA A 163 25.85 -22.35 -18.45
CA ALA A 163 25.68 -22.30 -19.91
C ALA A 163 26.87 -21.65 -20.65
N GLY A 164 27.85 -21.10 -19.93
CA GLY A 164 29.06 -20.47 -20.47
C GLY A 164 28.92 -18.95 -20.67
N LEU A 165 27.89 -18.33 -20.09
CA LEU A 165 27.70 -16.87 -20.17
C LEU A 165 28.55 -16.16 -19.09
N THR A 166 29.10 -15.02 -19.45
CA THR A 166 29.72 -14.11 -18.47
C THR A 166 28.62 -13.25 -17.83
N VAL A 167 28.41 -13.41 -16.52
CA VAL A 167 27.44 -12.63 -15.76
C VAL A 167 28.14 -11.44 -15.09
N SER A 168 27.72 -10.24 -15.43
CA SER A 168 28.20 -8.99 -14.84
C SER A 168 27.41 -8.62 -13.59
N THR A 169 27.99 -7.81 -12.70
CA THR A 169 27.29 -7.27 -11.54
C THR A 169 27.06 -5.77 -11.69
N PHE A 170 25.99 -5.26 -11.11
CA PHE A 170 25.72 -3.82 -10.97
C PHE A 170 25.19 -3.52 -9.57
N ASP A 171 25.18 -2.23 -9.19
CA ASP A 171 24.75 -1.82 -7.85
C ASP A 171 23.27 -2.15 -7.61
N GLY A 172 23.05 -2.99 -6.62
CA GLY A 172 21.74 -3.34 -6.08
C GLY A 172 21.14 -2.22 -5.22
N ASP A 173 20.22 -2.61 -4.36
CA ASP A 173 19.55 -1.70 -3.43
C ASP A 173 19.32 -2.43 -2.10
N ALA A 174 19.84 -1.88 -1.00
CA ALA A 174 19.67 -2.47 0.33
C ALA A 174 18.19 -2.56 0.74
N ALA A 175 17.34 -1.65 0.23
CA ALA A 175 15.91 -1.68 0.46
C ALA A 175 15.18 -2.82 -0.30
N ASN A 176 15.81 -3.38 -1.36
CA ASN A 176 15.25 -4.47 -2.16
C ASN A 176 15.53 -5.84 -1.51
N MET A 177 15.18 -5.96 -0.24
CA MET A 177 15.39 -7.20 0.51
C MET A 177 14.34 -8.26 0.16
N LYS A 178 14.70 -9.52 0.37
CA LYS A 178 13.81 -10.67 0.20
C LYS A 178 13.10 -10.95 1.53
N LEU A 179 11.76 -10.98 1.51
CA LEU A 179 10.94 -11.31 2.67
C LEU A 179 10.68 -12.82 2.67
N THR A 180 11.31 -13.55 3.56
CA THR A 180 11.24 -15.02 3.62
C THR A 180 10.77 -15.55 4.97
N THR A 181 10.91 -14.76 6.04
CA THR A 181 10.53 -15.16 7.39
C THR A 181 9.47 -14.20 7.96
N PRO A 182 8.68 -14.62 8.95
CA PRO A 182 7.76 -13.73 9.65
C PRO A 182 8.44 -12.49 10.22
N GLU A 183 9.67 -12.62 10.70
CA GLU A 183 10.48 -11.54 11.27
C GLU A 183 10.85 -10.48 10.21
N ASP A 184 11.07 -10.90 8.96
CA ASP A 184 11.29 -9.96 7.85
C ASP A 184 10.07 -9.06 7.64
N PHE A 185 8.85 -9.62 7.73
CA PHE A 185 7.61 -8.84 7.61
C PHE A 185 7.47 -7.84 8.75
N VAL A 186 7.70 -8.25 10.00
CA VAL A 186 7.65 -7.35 11.17
C VAL A 186 8.64 -6.20 11.02
N ARG A 187 9.87 -6.50 10.60
CA ARG A 187 10.92 -5.49 10.37
C ARG A 187 10.50 -4.48 9.29
N GLU A 188 9.97 -4.97 8.17
CA GLU A 188 9.55 -4.11 7.08
C GLU A 188 8.30 -3.31 7.39
N GLU A 189 7.35 -3.85 8.14
CA GLU A 189 6.21 -3.08 8.66
C GLU A 189 6.68 -1.94 9.56
N ALA A 190 7.64 -2.20 10.46
CA ALA A 190 8.22 -1.17 11.31
C ALA A 190 8.95 -0.09 10.49
N ARG A 191 9.72 -0.50 9.46
CA ARG A 191 10.39 0.44 8.54
C ARG A 191 9.40 1.30 7.77
N LEU A 192 8.35 0.70 7.21
CA LEU A 192 7.29 1.43 6.52
C LEU A 192 6.53 2.38 7.47
N ALA A 193 6.29 1.93 8.70
CA ALA A 193 5.66 2.78 9.71
C ALA A 193 6.53 3.98 10.09
N SER A 194 7.86 3.82 10.14
CA SER A 194 8.80 4.92 10.41
C SER A 194 8.86 5.97 9.30
N GLN A 195 8.52 5.60 8.07
CA GLN A 195 8.43 6.55 6.95
C GLN A 195 7.27 7.53 7.08
N LEU A 196 6.25 7.20 7.92
CA LEU A 196 5.12 8.07 8.23
C LEU A 196 5.39 8.82 9.55
N ALA A 197 6.48 9.58 9.60
CA ALA A 197 6.95 10.25 10.81
C ALA A 197 6.27 11.60 11.07
N ASP A 198 5.67 12.22 10.06
CA ASP A 198 4.94 13.48 10.21
C ASP A 198 3.55 13.18 10.79
N ILE A 199 3.40 13.40 12.09
CA ILE A 199 2.14 13.20 12.82
C ILE A 199 1.44 14.54 12.95
N ARG A 200 0.24 14.64 12.37
CA ARG A 200 -0.57 15.86 12.42
C ARG A 200 -1.91 15.57 13.07
N THR A 201 -2.39 16.54 13.84
CA THR A 201 -3.71 16.50 14.47
C THR A 201 -4.51 17.71 14.03
N GLY A 202 -5.74 17.46 13.63
CA GLY A 202 -6.71 18.51 13.32
C GLY A 202 -7.96 18.36 14.18
N THR A 203 -8.67 19.43 14.35
CA THR A 203 -9.96 19.50 15.05
C THR A 203 -11.03 20.02 14.13
N GLY A 204 -12.27 19.59 14.34
CA GLY A 204 -13.45 20.07 13.63
C GLY A 204 -14.58 20.36 14.60
N TYR A 205 -15.45 21.26 14.22
CA TYR A 205 -16.65 21.62 14.94
C TYR A 205 -17.77 21.89 13.94
N ASP A 206 -18.94 21.30 14.19
CA ASP A 206 -20.11 21.54 13.37
C ASP A 206 -21.39 21.60 14.22
N VAL A 207 -22.41 22.29 13.73
CA VAL A 207 -23.70 22.47 14.40
C VAL A 207 -24.83 22.44 13.38
N HIS A 208 -25.84 21.64 13.68
CA HIS A 208 -27.08 21.65 12.89
C HIS A 208 -28.29 21.90 13.77
N ALA A 209 -29.13 22.85 13.34
CA ALA A 209 -30.43 23.09 13.96
C ALA A 209 -31.43 21.99 13.59
N PHE A 210 -32.38 21.72 14.48
CA PHE A 210 -33.50 20.85 14.18
C PHE A 210 -34.54 21.54 13.28
N GLY A 211 -35.00 20.77 12.30
CA GLY A 211 -36.06 21.15 11.38
C GLY A 211 -37.21 20.11 11.35
N GLU A 212 -38.02 20.15 10.32
CA GLU A 212 -39.04 19.13 10.09
C GLU A 212 -38.43 17.80 9.69
N GLY A 213 -39.00 16.70 10.15
CA GLY A 213 -38.52 15.35 9.82
C GLY A 213 -38.92 14.32 10.86
N ASP A 214 -38.52 13.08 10.62
CA ASP A 214 -38.83 11.91 11.45
C ASP A 214 -37.58 11.14 11.90
N HIS A 215 -36.40 11.63 11.53
CA HIS A 215 -35.11 11.03 11.87
C HIS A 215 -33.94 12.01 11.72
N LEU A 216 -32.83 11.66 12.30
CA LEU A 216 -31.55 12.35 12.17
C LEU A 216 -30.52 11.39 11.56
N MET A 217 -29.63 11.89 10.70
CA MET A 217 -28.41 11.20 10.33
C MET A 217 -27.29 11.64 11.28
N ILE A 218 -26.70 10.71 12.02
CA ILE A 218 -25.64 11.02 12.99
C ILE A 218 -24.54 9.97 12.88
N CYS A 219 -23.33 10.40 12.53
CA CYS A 219 -22.20 9.51 12.31
C CYS A 219 -22.49 8.36 11.33
N GLY A 220 -23.24 8.64 10.26
CA GLY A 220 -23.64 7.69 9.22
C GLY A 220 -24.73 6.70 9.64
N VAL A 221 -25.37 6.91 10.79
CA VAL A 221 -26.45 6.06 11.32
C VAL A 221 -27.76 6.83 11.33
N ARG A 222 -28.81 6.20 10.82
CA ARG A 222 -30.17 6.75 10.89
C ARG A 222 -30.74 6.56 12.30
N VAL A 223 -31.02 7.67 12.98
CA VAL A 223 -31.52 7.70 14.35
C VAL A 223 -32.97 8.19 14.36
N PRO A 224 -33.94 7.38 14.80
CA PRO A 224 -35.35 7.82 14.95
C PRO A 224 -35.43 9.05 15.87
N HIS A 225 -36.11 10.09 15.39
CA HIS A 225 -36.32 11.33 16.14
C HIS A 225 -37.57 12.04 15.61
N HIS A 226 -38.25 12.83 16.42
CA HIS A 226 -39.45 13.55 16.02
C HIS A 226 -39.18 14.83 15.20
N ARG A 227 -37.91 15.12 14.91
CA ARG A 227 -37.45 16.21 14.04
C ARG A 227 -36.34 15.69 13.13
N GLY A 228 -36.08 16.40 11.99
CA GLY A 228 -34.93 16.27 11.13
C GLY A 228 -33.88 17.33 11.40
N PHE A 229 -32.85 17.39 10.57
CA PHE A 229 -31.93 18.53 10.55
C PHE A 229 -32.32 19.55 9.47
N LEU A 230 -32.09 20.84 9.78
CA LEU A 230 -32.12 21.91 8.80
C LEU A 230 -30.73 22.01 8.17
N ALA A 231 -30.52 21.37 7.00
CA ALA A 231 -29.24 21.30 6.32
C ALA A 231 -29.39 21.25 4.80
N HIS A 232 -28.29 21.52 4.07
CA HIS A 232 -28.22 21.40 2.62
C HIS A 232 -27.92 19.95 2.16
N SER A 233 -27.32 19.13 3.03
CA SER A 233 -27.05 17.70 2.87
C SER A 233 -27.96 16.87 3.78
N ASP A 234 -27.61 15.62 4.08
CA ASP A 234 -28.27 14.83 5.13
C ASP A 234 -28.07 15.37 6.55
N GLY A 235 -27.22 16.40 6.71
CA GLY A 235 -26.99 17.13 7.96
C GLY A 235 -26.24 16.33 9.02
N ASP A 236 -25.45 15.32 8.63
CA ASP A 236 -24.69 14.53 9.61
C ASP A 236 -23.58 15.35 10.27
N VAL A 237 -23.92 16.02 11.37
CA VAL A 237 -23.05 16.89 12.15
C VAL A 237 -21.77 16.19 12.62
N GLY A 238 -21.83 14.88 12.91
CA GLY A 238 -20.68 14.11 13.35
C GLY A 238 -19.69 13.84 12.22
N LEU A 239 -20.19 13.48 11.04
CA LEU A 239 -19.35 13.26 9.87
C LEU A 239 -18.75 14.58 9.35
N HIS A 240 -19.51 15.67 9.37
CA HIS A 240 -19.02 17.00 8.96
C HIS A 240 -17.84 17.46 9.85
N ALA A 241 -18.00 17.36 11.18
CA ALA A 241 -16.92 17.68 12.10
C ALA A 241 -15.68 16.82 11.88
N LEU A 242 -15.84 15.50 11.55
CA LEU A 242 -14.73 14.62 11.21
C LEU A 242 -14.04 15.01 9.91
N VAL A 243 -14.79 15.44 8.89
CA VAL A 243 -14.24 15.93 7.63
C VAL A 243 -13.34 17.14 7.88
N ASP A 244 -13.84 18.13 8.64
CA ASP A 244 -13.06 19.30 9.00
C ASP A 244 -11.82 18.97 9.81
N ALA A 245 -11.92 18.03 10.75
CA ALA A 245 -10.76 17.56 11.50
C ALA A 245 -9.68 16.95 10.61
N ILE A 246 -10.07 16.15 9.62
CA ILE A 246 -9.12 15.53 8.68
C ILE A 246 -8.52 16.57 7.75
N LEU A 247 -9.32 17.45 7.15
CA LEU A 247 -8.87 18.50 6.25
C LEU A 247 -7.96 19.49 7.00
N GLY A 248 -8.31 19.85 8.24
CA GLY A 248 -7.47 20.68 9.11
C GLY A 248 -6.12 20.03 9.40
N ALA A 249 -6.07 18.71 9.69
CA ALA A 249 -4.81 18.00 9.88
C ALA A 249 -3.93 18.00 8.61
N LEU A 250 -4.56 18.01 7.43
CA LEU A 250 -3.87 18.11 6.13
C LEU A 250 -3.44 19.55 5.79
N ALA A 251 -3.88 20.56 6.55
CA ALA A 251 -3.80 21.98 6.17
C ALA A 251 -4.43 22.24 4.78
N ASP A 252 -5.61 21.64 4.52
CA ASP A 252 -6.27 21.57 3.23
C ASP A 252 -7.63 22.30 3.24
N GLY A 253 -7.80 23.27 4.13
CA GLY A 253 -9.05 24.05 4.30
C GLY A 253 -10.10 23.31 5.13
N ASP A 254 -11.35 23.47 4.77
CA ASP A 254 -12.53 22.97 5.46
C ASP A 254 -13.53 22.32 4.49
N ILE A 255 -14.61 21.74 5.03
CA ILE A 255 -15.68 21.11 4.23
C ILE A 255 -16.32 22.10 3.25
N GLY A 256 -16.50 23.36 3.63
CA GLY A 256 -17.11 24.39 2.79
C GLY A 256 -16.26 24.77 1.58
N SER A 257 -14.94 24.72 1.71
CA SER A 257 -13.98 24.95 0.63
C SER A 257 -14.03 23.86 -0.45
N HIS A 258 -14.27 22.62 -0.07
CA HIS A 258 -14.32 21.47 -0.99
C HIS A 258 -15.74 21.18 -1.50
N PHE A 259 -16.75 21.47 -0.70
CA PHE A 259 -18.16 21.18 -0.96
C PHE A 259 -19.03 22.43 -0.72
N PRO A 260 -18.86 23.49 -1.52
CA PRO A 260 -19.57 24.74 -1.29
C PRO A 260 -21.10 24.53 -1.33
N PRO A 261 -21.85 25.03 -0.33
CA PRO A 261 -23.31 24.90 -0.29
C PRO A 261 -24.03 25.51 -1.51
N SER A 262 -23.37 26.42 -2.22
CA SER A 262 -23.88 27.03 -3.46
C SER A 262 -23.91 26.07 -4.66
N ASP A 263 -23.18 24.95 -4.60
CA ASP A 263 -23.16 23.97 -5.69
C ASP A 263 -24.29 22.94 -5.50
N ILE A 264 -25.28 23.00 -6.39
CA ILE A 264 -26.51 22.18 -6.33
C ILE A 264 -26.24 20.66 -6.32
N LYS A 265 -25.07 20.22 -6.80
CA LYS A 265 -24.70 18.79 -6.81
C LYS A 265 -24.56 18.19 -5.40
N TRP A 266 -24.40 19.04 -4.38
CA TRP A 266 -24.26 18.62 -3.00
C TRP A 266 -25.57 18.67 -2.20
N LYS A 267 -26.63 19.19 -2.84
CA LYS A 267 -27.95 19.19 -2.23
C LYS A 267 -28.39 17.74 -1.99
N ASP A 268 -28.87 17.46 -0.77
CA ASP A 268 -29.29 16.15 -0.30
C ASP A 268 -28.21 15.05 -0.40
N ALA A 269 -26.93 15.43 -0.53
CA ALA A 269 -25.85 14.48 -0.58
C ALA A 269 -25.67 13.79 0.78
N SER A 270 -25.38 12.49 0.74
CA SER A 270 -25.02 11.71 1.92
C SER A 270 -23.60 12.09 2.39
N SER A 271 -23.43 12.40 3.67
CA SER A 271 -22.19 12.87 4.28
C SER A 271 -21.07 11.82 4.31
N ASP A 272 -21.38 10.53 4.08
CA ASP A 272 -20.36 9.50 3.91
C ASP A 272 -19.43 9.77 2.70
N LYS A 273 -19.94 10.44 1.66
CA LYS A 273 -19.14 10.86 0.50
C LYS A 273 -18.08 11.89 0.90
N PHE A 274 -18.41 12.81 1.78
CA PHE A 274 -17.51 13.85 2.24
C PHE A 274 -16.38 13.24 3.10
N LEU A 275 -16.73 12.31 4.00
CA LEU A 275 -15.73 11.61 4.80
C LEU A 275 -14.83 10.75 3.93
N ARG A 276 -15.35 10.00 2.95
CA ARG A 276 -14.53 9.23 1.99
C ARG A 276 -13.55 10.11 1.25
N TYR A 277 -14.02 11.26 0.76
CA TYR A 277 -13.14 12.23 0.09
C TYR A 277 -12.00 12.69 0.99
N ALA A 278 -12.28 13.06 2.24
CA ALA A 278 -11.25 13.48 3.19
C ALA A 278 -10.22 12.36 3.46
N VAL A 279 -10.69 11.11 3.57
CA VAL A 279 -9.83 9.92 3.70
C VAL A 279 -8.95 9.73 2.46
N GLU A 280 -9.51 9.86 1.26
CA GLU A 280 -8.78 9.76 -0.01
C GLU A 280 -7.72 10.86 -0.14
N ARG A 281 -7.98 12.07 0.39
CA ARG A 281 -6.98 13.16 0.45
C ARG A 281 -5.78 12.77 1.31
N VAL A 282 -5.99 12.09 2.45
CA VAL A 282 -4.89 11.55 3.27
C VAL A 282 -4.10 10.50 2.49
N ALA A 283 -4.81 9.55 1.86
CA ALA A 283 -4.18 8.48 1.08
C ALA A 283 -3.40 9.00 -0.13
N SER A 284 -3.91 10.02 -0.84
CA SER A 284 -3.24 10.63 -2.00
C SER A 284 -1.92 11.32 -1.64
N ARG A 285 -1.75 11.74 -0.37
CA ARG A 285 -0.47 12.25 0.16
C ARG A 285 0.41 11.14 0.76
N GLY A 286 0.10 9.85 0.48
CA GLY A 286 0.84 8.71 1.01
C GLY A 286 0.65 8.47 2.50
N GLY A 287 -0.31 9.16 3.12
CA GLY A 287 -0.58 9.10 4.54
C GLY A 287 -1.60 8.03 4.94
N ARG A 288 -1.87 7.98 6.24
CA ARG A 288 -2.93 7.16 6.83
C ARG A 288 -3.54 7.83 8.05
N ILE A 289 -4.80 7.53 8.31
CA ILE A 289 -5.48 7.93 9.54
C ILE A 289 -4.99 7.06 10.68
N ALA A 290 -4.55 7.67 11.77
CA ALA A 290 -4.12 6.99 12.99
C ALA A 290 -5.29 6.81 13.96
N ASN A 291 -6.13 7.86 14.12
CA ASN A 291 -7.28 7.86 15.02
C ASN A 291 -8.31 8.90 14.58
N LEU A 292 -9.59 8.59 14.79
CA LEU A 292 -10.72 9.50 14.65
C LEU A 292 -11.52 9.50 15.95
N GLU A 293 -11.87 10.69 16.41
CA GLU A 293 -12.73 10.88 17.57
C GLU A 293 -13.81 11.92 17.25
N VAL A 294 -15.05 11.65 17.68
CA VAL A 294 -16.16 12.61 17.63
C VAL A 294 -16.89 12.62 18.97
N THR A 295 -17.20 13.82 19.45
CA THR A 295 -18.04 14.05 20.63
C THR A 295 -19.31 14.78 20.22
N LEU A 296 -20.45 14.15 20.42
CA LEU A 296 -21.77 14.71 20.15
C LEU A 296 -22.29 15.43 21.43
N ILE A 297 -22.77 16.64 21.26
CA ILE A 297 -23.26 17.49 22.34
C ILE A 297 -24.76 17.69 22.11
N CYS A 298 -25.60 16.97 22.85
CA CYS A 298 -27.05 17.04 22.74
C CYS A 298 -27.75 16.46 23.98
N GLU A 299 -28.95 16.96 24.29
CA GLU A 299 -29.83 16.37 25.29
C GLU A 299 -30.52 15.10 24.75
N ARG A 300 -30.96 15.18 23.51
CA ARG A 300 -31.59 14.12 22.72
C ARG A 300 -31.09 14.14 21.29
N PRO A 301 -31.03 12.94 20.62
CA PRO A 301 -31.28 11.58 21.11
C PRO A 301 -30.21 11.10 22.09
N LYS A 302 -30.49 10.00 22.84
CA LYS A 302 -29.45 9.38 23.67
C LYS A 302 -28.49 8.57 22.79
N ILE A 303 -27.24 8.98 22.74
CA ILE A 303 -26.20 8.42 21.83
C ILE A 303 -25.64 7.09 22.35
N GLY A 304 -25.60 6.89 23.68
CA GLY A 304 -24.99 5.70 24.28
C GLY A 304 -25.40 4.36 23.63
N PRO A 305 -26.70 4.08 23.43
CA PRO A 305 -27.14 2.84 22.79
C PRO A 305 -26.73 2.69 21.31
N LEU A 306 -26.38 3.77 20.64
CA LEU A 306 -26.05 3.82 19.20
C LEU A 306 -24.54 3.92 18.95
N ARG A 307 -23.75 4.08 20.01
CA ARG A 307 -22.30 4.35 19.96
C ARG A 307 -21.55 3.34 19.09
N ASP A 308 -21.78 2.06 19.31
CA ASP A 308 -21.00 1.03 18.60
C ASP A 308 -21.39 0.94 17.12
N ALA A 309 -22.66 1.17 16.78
CA ALA A 309 -23.10 1.26 15.40
C ALA A 309 -22.46 2.48 14.68
N MET A 310 -22.40 3.63 15.35
CA MET A 310 -21.74 4.83 14.83
C MET A 310 -20.23 4.62 14.65
N ARG A 311 -19.55 4.00 15.62
CA ARG A 311 -18.13 3.65 15.51
C ARG A 311 -17.87 2.71 14.33
N ALA A 312 -18.67 1.66 14.20
CA ALA A 312 -18.55 0.71 13.11
C ALA A 312 -18.75 1.38 11.75
N ARG A 313 -19.73 2.28 11.64
CA ARG A 313 -20.01 2.99 10.39
C ARG A 313 -18.90 3.96 10.01
N ILE A 314 -18.37 4.74 10.95
CA ILE A 314 -17.22 5.61 10.71
C ILE A 314 -16.00 4.78 10.27
N ALA A 315 -15.72 3.67 10.95
CA ALA A 315 -14.61 2.77 10.62
C ALA A 315 -14.74 2.19 9.21
N GLU A 316 -15.93 1.76 8.83
CA GLU A 316 -16.25 1.27 7.48
C GLU A 316 -16.02 2.35 6.40
N ILE A 317 -16.55 3.57 6.62
CA ILE A 317 -16.40 4.68 5.68
C ILE A 317 -14.92 5.06 5.51
N ALA A 318 -14.20 5.13 6.63
CA ALA A 318 -12.79 5.53 6.66
C ALA A 318 -11.82 4.39 6.28
N GLY A 319 -12.27 3.15 6.18
CA GLY A 319 -11.43 2.00 5.87
C GLY A 319 -10.36 1.72 6.95
N ILE A 320 -10.68 1.96 8.23
CA ILE A 320 -9.77 1.75 9.36
C ILE A 320 -10.38 0.77 10.38
N ASP A 321 -9.52 0.21 11.24
CA ASP A 321 -9.98 -0.66 12.32
C ASP A 321 -10.85 0.11 13.33
N ILE A 322 -11.92 -0.51 13.83
CA ILE A 322 -12.88 0.10 14.78
C ILE A 322 -12.20 0.54 16.09
N SER A 323 -11.09 -0.09 16.49
CA SER A 323 -10.31 0.32 17.66
C SER A 323 -9.68 1.71 17.53
N ARG A 324 -9.66 2.26 16.30
CA ARG A 324 -9.16 3.61 15.98
C ARG A 324 -10.25 4.67 15.94
N VAL A 325 -11.50 4.30 16.25
CA VAL A 325 -12.66 5.21 16.21
C VAL A 325 -13.29 5.33 17.57
N ALA A 326 -13.39 6.54 18.07
CA ALA A 326 -14.11 6.86 19.30
C ALA A 326 -15.34 7.73 19.00
N VAL A 327 -16.49 7.37 19.58
CA VAL A 327 -17.70 8.20 19.60
C VAL A 327 -18.04 8.44 21.07
N LYS A 328 -18.10 9.71 21.46
CA LYS A 328 -18.47 10.18 22.78
C LYS A 328 -19.72 11.02 22.71
N ALA A 329 -20.39 11.19 23.82
CA ALA A 329 -21.53 12.10 23.91
C ALA A 329 -21.56 12.76 25.30
N THR A 330 -22.03 13.98 25.32
CA THR A 330 -22.31 14.73 26.55
C THR A 330 -23.58 15.55 26.36
N THR A 331 -24.22 15.89 27.48
CA THR A 331 -25.24 16.93 27.53
C THR A 331 -24.57 18.29 27.76
N SER A 332 -25.32 19.36 27.58
CA SER A 332 -24.92 20.71 28.00
C SER A 332 -25.60 21.15 29.31
N GLU A 333 -26.10 20.19 30.09
CA GLU A 333 -26.80 20.43 31.35
C GLU A 333 -27.95 21.45 31.22
N ARG A 334 -28.71 21.35 30.10
CA ARG A 334 -29.80 22.22 29.73
C ARG A 334 -29.40 23.69 29.44
N LEU A 335 -28.11 23.95 29.28
CA LEU A 335 -27.60 25.28 28.91
C LEU A 335 -27.43 25.44 27.39
N GLY A 336 -27.62 26.64 26.91
CA GLY A 336 -27.43 27.00 25.49
C GLY A 336 -28.48 26.36 24.57
N PHE A 337 -28.20 26.37 23.25
CA PHE A 337 -29.11 25.87 22.21
C PHE A 337 -29.23 24.34 22.25
N THR A 338 -28.16 23.64 22.55
CA THR A 338 -28.19 22.15 22.71
C THR A 338 -29.01 21.76 23.92
N GLY A 339 -28.92 22.52 25.03
CA GLY A 339 -29.70 22.29 26.23
C GLY A 339 -31.18 22.62 26.07
N ARG A 340 -31.53 23.54 25.18
CA ARG A 340 -32.94 23.84 24.81
C ARG A 340 -33.48 22.93 23.69
N GLU A 341 -32.70 21.93 23.29
CA GLU A 341 -33.06 20.99 22.21
C GLU A 341 -33.38 21.71 20.89
N GLU A 342 -32.62 22.74 20.53
CA GLU A 342 -32.75 23.48 19.28
C GLU A 342 -31.90 22.89 18.16
N GLY A 343 -30.92 22.02 18.50
CA GLY A 343 -30.01 21.36 17.56
C GLY A 343 -28.98 20.50 18.25
N ILE A 344 -28.03 19.99 17.48
CA ILE A 344 -26.90 19.19 17.93
C ILE A 344 -25.60 19.89 17.52
N ALA A 345 -24.61 19.89 18.42
CA ALA A 345 -23.23 20.23 18.08
C ALA A 345 -22.35 18.96 18.11
N ALA A 346 -21.31 18.96 17.29
CA ALA A 346 -20.27 17.95 17.30
C ALA A 346 -18.89 18.61 17.32
N THR A 347 -17.99 18.05 18.12
CA THR A 347 -16.57 18.31 18.00
C THR A 347 -15.87 17.04 17.54
N ALA A 348 -14.83 17.16 16.72
CA ALA A 348 -14.07 16.04 16.28
C ALA A 348 -12.56 16.30 16.36
N CYS A 349 -11.81 15.22 16.48
CA CYS A 349 -10.36 15.23 16.39
C CYS A 349 -9.92 14.10 15.45
N ALA A 350 -9.02 14.41 14.53
CA ALA A 350 -8.39 13.47 13.64
C ALA A 350 -6.87 13.51 13.80
N THR A 351 -6.24 12.37 14.02
CA THR A 351 -4.79 12.24 13.95
C THR A 351 -4.43 11.47 12.69
N ILE A 352 -3.57 12.06 11.86
CA ILE A 352 -3.06 11.46 10.63
C ILE A 352 -1.55 11.30 10.72
N ARG A 353 -1.01 10.39 9.92
CA ARG A 353 0.43 10.21 9.75
C ARG A 353 0.76 10.35 8.27
N LEU A 354 1.69 11.22 7.95
CA LEU A 354 2.16 11.49 6.59
C LEU A 354 3.64 11.09 6.46
N PRO A 355 4.13 10.84 5.24
CA PRO A 355 5.56 10.83 4.98
C PRO A 355 6.16 12.19 5.37
N TRP A 356 7.36 12.16 5.97
CA TRP A 356 8.09 13.41 6.20
C TRP A 356 8.49 14.00 4.84
N ASP A 357 7.98 15.17 4.53
CA ASP A 357 8.31 15.86 3.29
C ASP A 357 9.65 16.59 3.45
N ASN A 358 10.73 15.97 2.93
CA ASN A 358 12.06 16.57 2.93
C ASN A 358 12.22 17.70 1.88
N ASN A 359 11.20 17.96 1.06
CA ASN A 359 11.23 18.99 0.01
C ASN A 359 10.82 20.40 0.49
N GLY A 360 10.55 20.58 1.78
CA GLY A 360 10.18 21.87 2.39
C GLY A 360 11.34 22.84 2.67
N GLY A 361 12.47 22.71 2.00
CA GLY A 361 13.66 23.53 2.25
C GLY A 361 14.35 24.03 0.98
N SER A 362 13.62 24.71 0.09
CA SER A 362 14.23 25.50 -1.00
C SER A 362 13.24 26.60 -1.42
N ASN A 363 13.23 27.67 -0.68
CA ASN A 363 12.87 29.01 -1.15
C ASN A 363 13.98 29.98 -0.76
#